data_5ba234c6121fa7580c995800f1965e1c
#
_entry.id   5ba234c6121fa7580c995800f1965e1c
#
_cell.length_a   1.000
_cell.length_b   1.000
_cell.length_c   1.000
_cell.angle_alpha   90.00
_cell.angle_beta   90.00
_cell.angle_gamma   90.00
#
_symmetry.space_group_name_H-M   'P 1'
#
loop_
_entity.id
_entity.type
_entity.pdbx_description
1 polymer ?
#
loop_
_entity_poly.entity_id
_entity_poly.type
_entity_poly.pdbx_seq_one_letter_code
_entity_poly.pdbx_strand_id
1 'polypeptide(L)'
;MTNLSRDVLRRKRHERLRLRITGTAERPRLSVFRSAKYIYAQVIDDTTGRTLAAASSRESELGGSTKVDSARAVGRALAERAKAAGVEAVVLDRGGYQYHGRVRSLAEGAREGGLNL
;
A
#
# COMPACT_ATOMS: atom_id res chain seq x y z
N MET A 1 15.08 11.67 -28.84
CA MET A 1 14.23 11.44 -27.66
C MET A 1 14.69 10.21 -26.90
N THR A 2 14.84 10.33 -25.61
CA THR A 2 15.21 9.21 -24.78
C THR A 2 13.95 8.47 -24.34
N ASN A 3 13.86 7.16 -24.64
CA ASN A 3 12.78 6.32 -24.14
C ASN A 3 13.07 5.97 -22.69
N LEU A 4 12.17 6.37 -21.81
CA LEU A 4 12.25 6.04 -20.39
C LEU A 4 11.60 4.69 -20.12
N SER A 5 12.23 3.87 -19.28
CA SER A 5 11.64 2.61 -18.85
C SER A 5 10.38 2.83 -18.01
N ARG A 6 9.55 1.79 -17.90
CA ARG A 6 8.36 1.82 -17.05
C ARG A 6 8.70 2.14 -15.59
N ASP A 7 9.81 1.58 -15.10
CA ASP A 7 10.26 1.81 -13.72
C ASP A 7 10.69 3.26 -13.49
N VAL A 8 11.38 3.86 -14.46
CA VAL A 8 11.78 5.28 -14.37
C VAL A 8 10.54 6.18 -14.35
N LEU A 9 9.59 5.93 -15.24
CA LEU A 9 8.34 6.69 -15.29
C LEU A 9 7.53 6.54 -14.00
N ARG A 10 7.46 5.33 -13.46
CA ARG A 10 6.77 5.07 -12.19
C ARG A 10 7.43 5.84 -11.04
N ARG A 11 8.78 5.81 -10.96
CA ARG A 11 9.52 6.53 -9.93
C ARG A 11 9.26 8.04 -10.00
N LYS A 12 9.22 8.60 -11.20
CA LYS A 12 8.91 10.03 -11.40
C LYS A 12 7.50 10.36 -10.93
N ARG A 13 6.51 9.50 -11.22
CA ARG A 13 5.15 9.67 -10.72
C ARG A 13 5.11 9.61 -9.19
N HIS A 14 5.83 8.66 -8.60
CA HIS A 14 5.89 8.51 -7.15
C HIS A 14 6.55 9.74 -6.49
N GLU A 15 7.64 10.25 -7.04
CA GLU A 15 8.27 11.47 -6.54
C GLU A 15 7.31 12.65 -6.53
N ARG A 16 6.54 12.83 -7.59
CA ARG A 16 5.53 13.90 -7.67
C ARG A 16 4.42 13.72 -6.64
N LEU A 17 3.96 12.50 -6.43
CA LEU A 17 2.96 12.19 -5.41
C LEU A 17 3.50 12.45 -4.01
N ARG A 18 4.75 12.09 -3.75
CA ARG A 18 5.38 12.28 -2.44
C ARG A 18 5.54 13.75 -2.04
N LEU A 19 5.53 14.66 -3.00
CA LEU A 19 5.48 16.09 -2.70
C LEU A 19 4.16 16.52 -2.05
N ARG A 20 3.10 15.75 -2.23
CA ARG A 20 1.74 16.05 -1.74
C ARG A 20 1.28 15.12 -0.63
N ILE A 21 1.91 13.95 -0.49
CA ILE A 21 1.48 12.92 0.46
C ILE A 21 2.51 12.77 1.56
N THR A 22 2.09 13.09 2.78
CA THR A 22 2.89 12.86 3.98
C THR A 22 2.01 12.19 5.02
N GLY A 23 2.50 11.07 5.58
CA GLY A 23 1.80 10.39 6.67
C GLY A 23 2.07 11.06 8.01
N THR A 24 1.03 11.22 8.81
CA THR A 24 1.13 11.72 10.18
C THR A 24 0.73 10.64 11.17
N ALA A 25 0.84 10.90 12.46
CA ALA A 25 0.39 9.95 13.48
C ALA A 25 -1.12 9.71 13.42
N GLU A 26 -1.89 10.75 13.09
CA GLU A 26 -3.36 10.69 13.01
C GLU A 26 -3.84 10.09 11.69
N ARG A 27 -3.10 10.30 10.62
CA ARG A 27 -3.41 9.77 9.31
C ARG A 27 -2.11 9.31 8.61
N PRO A 28 -1.61 8.12 9.01
CA PRO A 28 -0.38 7.58 8.44
C PRO A 28 -0.50 7.29 6.94
N ARG A 29 0.64 7.12 6.29
CA ARG A 29 0.71 6.81 4.87
C ARG A 29 0.65 5.30 4.66
N LEU A 30 -0.32 4.83 3.87
CA LEU A 30 -0.36 3.44 3.41
C LEU A 30 0.45 3.36 2.12
N SER A 31 1.64 2.78 2.21
CA SER A 31 2.57 2.66 1.09
C SER A 31 2.44 1.28 0.45
N VAL A 32 2.28 1.23 -0.87
CA VAL A 32 2.16 -0.01 -1.64
C VAL A 32 3.38 -0.17 -2.53
N PHE A 33 3.97 -1.35 -2.50
CA PHE A 33 5.02 -1.76 -3.42
C PHE A 33 4.69 -3.14 -3.98
N ARG A 34 4.90 -3.35 -5.27
CA ARG A 34 4.71 -4.66 -5.88
C ARG A 34 5.93 -5.09 -6.69
N SER A 35 6.23 -6.38 -6.63
CA SER A 35 7.13 -7.05 -7.54
C SER A 35 6.31 -7.89 -8.52
N ALA A 36 6.97 -8.64 -9.41
CA ALA A 36 6.28 -9.53 -10.34
C ALA A 36 5.40 -10.58 -9.63
N LYS A 37 5.89 -11.13 -8.51
CA LYS A 37 5.22 -12.22 -7.78
C LYS A 37 4.43 -11.76 -6.56
N TYR A 38 4.87 -10.70 -5.88
CA TYR A 38 4.36 -10.34 -4.56
C TYR A 38 3.93 -8.89 -4.49
N ILE A 39 3.04 -8.59 -3.55
CA ILE A 39 2.64 -7.23 -3.22
C ILE A 39 2.88 -7.01 -1.73
N TYR A 40 3.31 -5.80 -1.39
CA TYR A 40 3.70 -5.39 -0.04
C TYR A 40 2.98 -4.11 0.32
N ALA A 41 2.58 -3.98 1.56
CA ALA A 41 1.96 -2.77 2.06
C ALA A 41 2.47 -2.45 3.46
N GLN A 42 2.65 -1.16 3.73
CA GLN A 42 3.08 -0.66 5.03
C GLN A 42 2.26 0.57 5.40
N VAL A 43 1.98 0.70 6.68
CA VAL A 43 1.38 1.90 7.23
C VAL A 43 2.48 2.65 7.99
N ILE A 44 2.84 3.84 7.53
CA ILE A 44 4.02 4.58 7.97
C ILE A 44 3.64 5.94 8.54
N ASP A 45 4.13 6.24 9.74
CA ASP A 45 4.12 7.58 10.30
C ASP A 45 5.42 8.29 9.87
N ASP A 46 5.31 9.20 8.90
CA ASP A 46 6.45 9.91 8.34
C ASP A 46 7.06 10.93 9.33
N THR A 47 6.31 11.33 10.35
CA THR A 47 6.83 12.29 11.35
C THR A 47 7.89 11.66 12.24
N THR A 48 7.80 10.34 12.47
CA THR A 48 8.76 9.59 13.28
C THR A 48 9.58 8.60 12.44
N GLY A 49 9.23 8.40 11.17
CA GLY A 49 9.84 7.39 10.31
C GLY A 49 9.49 5.95 10.72
N ARG A 50 8.40 5.77 11.45
CA ARG A 50 8.05 4.48 12.04
C ARG A 50 6.99 3.76 11.21
N THR A 51 7.21 2.45 10.97
CA THR A 51 6.22 1.57 10.37
C THR A 51 5.30 1.03 11.46
N LEU A 52 4.01 1.33 11.37
CA LEU A 52 3.01 0.96 12.37
C LEU A 52 2.38 -0.40 12.10
N ALA A 53 2.27 -0.79 10.83
CA ALA A 53 1.74 -2.08 10.41
C ALA A 53 2.31 -2.43 9.04
N ALA A 54 2.41 -3.72 8.76
CA ALA A 54 2.89 -4.22 7.47
C ALA A 54 2.22 -5.55 7.14
N ALA A 55 2.04 -5.81 5.85
CA ALA A 55 1.53 -7.08 5.34
C ALA A 55 2.08 -7.32 3.94
N SER A 56 2.18 -8.59 3.56
CA SER A 56 2.74 -8.98 2.27
C SER A 56 2.12 -10.29 1.80
N SER A 57 1.95 -10.45 0.49
CA SER A 57 1.51 -11.72 -0.10
C SER A 57 2.56 -12.83 -0.03
N ARG A 58 3.78 -12.53 0.45
CA ARG A 58 4.77 -13.55 0.78
C ARG A 58 4.39 -14.36 2.02
N GLU A 59 3.54 -13.81 2.88
CA GLU A 59 3.03 -14.54 4.03
C GLU A 59 2.12 -15.65 3.56
N SER A 60 2.39 -16.89 3.95
CA SER A 60 1.66 -18.06 3.45
C SER A 60 0.16 -18.02 3.72
N GLU A 61 -0.24 -17.34 4.78
CA GLU A 61 -1.64 -17.16 5.19
C GLU A 61 -2.42 -16.21 4.29
N LEU A 62 -1.71 -15.35 3.54
CA LEU A 62 -2.31 -14.31 2.72
C LEU A 62 -2.27 -14.65 1.22
N GLY A 63 -1.93 -15.89 0.88
CA GLY A 63 -1.98 -16.36 -0.50
C GLY A 63 -3.43 -16.55 -0.96
N GLY A 64 -3.76 -16.03 -2.13
CA GLY A 64 -5.04 -16.25 -2.79
C GLY A 64 -4.85 -17.09 -4.05
N SER A 65 -5.96 -17.47 -4.68
CA SER A 65 -5.95 -18.23 -5.94
C SER A 65 -5.40 -17.41 -7.11
N THR A 66 -5.50 -16.09 -7.03
CA THR A 66 -4.98 -15.17 -8.02
C THR A 66 -4.17 -14.06 -7.35
N LYS A 67 -3.39 -13.31 -8.13
CA LYS A 67 -2.65 -12.15 -7.61
C LYS A 67 -3.58 -11.07 -7.07
N VAL A 68 -4.75 -10.91 -7.68
CA VAL A 68 -5.78 -9.94 -7.24
C VAL A 68 -6.37 -10.38 -5.89
N ASP A 69 -6.68 -11.67 -5.73
CA ASP A 69 -7.19 -12.21 -4.47
C ASP A 69 -6.16 -12.09 -3.34
N SER A 70 -4.89 -12.37 -3.65
CA SER A 70 -3.79 -12.20 -2.70
C SER A 70 -3.66 -10.75 -2.24
N ALA A 71 -3.76 -9.80 -3.18
CA ALA A 71 -3.69 -8.37 -2.85
C ALA A 71 -4.84 -7.93 -1.92
N ARG A 72 -6.05 -8.44 -2.16
CA ARG A 72 -7.19 -8.17 -1.30
C ARG A 72 -6.98 -8.71 0.12
N ALA A 73 -6.44 -9.93 0.23
CA ALA A 73 -6.11 -10.53 1.52
C ALA A 73 -5.03 -9.72 2.26
N VAL A 74 -4.03 -9.23 1.55
CA VAL A 74 -3.00 -8.34 2.11
C VAL A 74 -3.64 -7.06 2.66
N GLY A 75 -4.55 -6.45 1.90
CA GLY A 75 -5.25 -5.25 2.34
C GLY A 75 -6.07 -5.48 3.62
N ARG A 76 -6.81 -6.58 3.70
CA ARG A 76 -7.58 -6.94 4.89
C ARG A 76 -6.68 -7.16 6.11
N ALA A 77 -5.59 -7.90 5.93
CA ALA A 77 -4.64 -8.16 7.01
C ALA A 77 -3.97 -6.88 7.49
N LEU A 78 -3.59 -6.00 6.55
CA LEU A 78 -3.01 -4.70 6.89
C LEU A 78 -3.97 -3.86 7.71
N ALA A 79 -5.25 -3.81 7.30
CA ALA A 79 -6.28 -3.06 8.02
C ALA A 79 -6.44 -3.57 9.45
N GLU A 80 -6.49 -4.88 9.63
CA GLU A 80 -6.60 -5.50 10.95
C GLU A 80 -5.41 -5.12 11.83
N ARG A 81 -4.21 -5.23 11.29
CA ARG A 81 -2.96 -4.89 12.00
C ARG A 81 -2.86 -3.40 12.32
N ALA A 82 -3.28 -2.55 11.40
CA ALA A 82 -3.30 -1.11 11.60
C ALA A 82 -4.30 -0.71 12.70
N LYS A 83 -5.48 -1.29 12.69
CA LYS A 83 -6.49 -1.04 13.72
C LYS A 83 -6.01 -1.50 15.09
N ALA A 84 -5.32 -2.63 15.18
CA ALA A 84 -4.70 -3.10 16.41
C ALA A 84 -3.64 -2.13 16.93
N ALA A 85 -3.00 -1.38 16.03
CA ALA A 85 -2.04 -0.33 16.37
C ALA A 85 -2.69 1.04 16.62
N GLY A 86 -4.02 1.11 16.61
CA GLY A 86 -4.76 2.35 16.87
C GLY A 86 -4.98 3.24 15.65
N VAL A 87 -4.73 2.73 14.45
CA VAL A 87 -4.88 3.50 13.21
C VAL A 87 -6.28 3.27 12.63
N GLU A 88 -7.02 4.34 12.35
CA GLU A 88 -8.35 4.28 11.76
C GLU A 88 -8.40 4.79 10.32
N ALA A 89 -7.55 5.76 9.99
CA ALA A 89 -7.51 6.41 8.68
C ALA A 89 -6.09 6.49 8.16
N VAL A 90 -5.94 6.37 6.85
CA VAL A 90 -4.63 6.44 6.18
C VAL A 90 -4.74 7.26 4.90
N VAL A 91 -3.60 7.77 4.43
CA VAL A 91 -3.44 8.38 3.11
C VAL A 91 -2.83 7.33 2.19
N LEU A 92 -3.49 7.03 1.08
CA LEU A 92 -2.99 6.03 0.14
C LEU A 92 -1.84 6.58 -0.69
N ASP A 93 -0.67 5.94 -0.60
CA ASP A 93 0.48 6.16 -1.47
C ASP A 93 0.64 4.93 -2.36
N ARG A 94 0.24 5.04 -3.61
CA ARG A 94 0.26 3.94 -4.58
C ARG A 94 1.67 3.61 -5.09
N GLY A 95 2.70 4.31 -4.65
CA GLY A 95 4.08 4.10 -5.11
C GLY A 95 4.30 4.43 -6.59
N GLY A 96 3.46 5.29 -7.18
CA GLY A 96 3.48 5.61 -8.60
C GLY A 96 2.80 4.56 -9.49
N TYR A 97 2.24 3.50 -8.93
CA TYR A 97 1.44 2.52 -9.68
C TYR A 97 0.05 3.08 -10.01
N GLN A 98 -0.55 2.60 -11.09
CA GLN A 98 -1.92 2.96 -11.41
C GLN A 98 -2.90 2.33 -10.40
N TYR A 99 -3.99 3.04 -10.12
CA TYR A 99 -5.07 2.51 -9.28
C TYR A 99 -5.89 1.51 -10.07
N HIS A 100 -5.34 0.31 -10.24
CA HIS A 100 -5.89 -0.74 -11.08
C HIS A 100 -5.40 -2.11 -10.60
N GLY A 101 -6.14 -3.16 -10.90
CA GLY A 101 -5.75 -4.54 -10.64
C GLY A 101 -5.39 -4.80 -9.18
N ARG A 102 -4.16 -5.24 -8.94
CA ARG A 102 -3.67 -5.62 -7.61
C ARG A 102 -3.66 -4.45 -6.62
N VAL A 103 -3.27 -3.27 -7.06
CA VAL A 103 -3.23 -2.07 -6.18
C VAL A 103 -4.63 -1.69 -5.73
N ARG A 104 -5.58 -1.67 -6.67
CA ARG A 104 -6.98 -1.41 -6.36
C ARG A 104 -7.57 -2.47 -5.42
N SER A 105 -7.26 -3.73 -5.68
CA SER A 105 -7.74 -4.85 -4.87
C SER A 105 -7.22 -4.75 -3.43
N LEU A 106 -5.96 -4.38 -3.25
CA LEU A 106 -5.39 -4.16 -1.92
C LEU A 106 -6.11 -3.02 -1.19
N ALA A 107 -6.34 -1.90 -1.86
CA ALA A 107 -7.05 -0.76 -1.27
C ALA A 107 -8.49 -1.14 -0.88
N GLU A 108 -9.18 -1.88 -1.74
CA GLU A 108 -10.53 -2.36 -1.44
C GLU A 108 -10.53 -3.32 -0.23
N GLY A 109 -9.54 -4.21 -0.16
CA GLY A 109 -9.36 -5.09 0.99
C GLY A 109 -9.13 -4.32 2.29
N ALA A 110 -8.34 -3.27 2.24
CA ALA A 110 -8.09 -2.40 3.39
C ALA A 110 -9.39 -1.69 3.84
N ARG A 111 -10.19 -1.21 2.89
CA ARG A 111 -11.50 -0.62 3.20
C ARG A 111 -12.46 -1.64 3.81
N GLU A 112 -12.49 -2.86 3.27
CA GLU A 112 -13.29 -3.95 3.82
C GLU A 112 -12.89 -4.28 5.26
N GLY A 113 -11.60 -4.17 5.56
CA GLY A 113 -11.06 -4.36 6.92
C GLY A 113 -11.33 -3.20 7.87
N GLY A 114 -11.92 -2.12 7.38
CA GLY A 114 -12.33 -0.97 8.18
C GLY A 114 -11.40 0.23 8.19
N LEU A 115 -10.37 0.26 7.34
CA LEU A 115 -9.55 1.46 7.20
C LEU A 115 -10.25 2.51 6.34
N ASN A 116 -10.19 3.75 6.79
CA ASN A 116 -10.65 4.89 6.02
C ASN A 116 -9.48 5.38 5.13
N LEU A 117 -9.72 5.30 3.85
CA LEU A 117 -8.72 5.68 2.84
C LEU A 117 -9.13 6.94 2.10
#